data_8183007ce78e50035aac42509492bdbc
#
_entry.id   8183007ce78e50035aac42509492bdbc
#
_cell.length_a   1.000
_cell.length_b   1.000
_cell.length_c   1.000
_cell.angle_alpha   90.00
_cell.angle_beta   90.00
_cell.angle_gamma   90.00
#
_symmetry.space_group_name_H-M   'P 1'
#
loop_
_entity.id
_entity.type
_entity.pdbx_description
1 polymer ?
#
loop_
_entity_poly.entity_id
_entity_poly.type
_entity_poly.pdbx_seq_one_letter_code
_entity_poly.pdbx_strand_id
1 'polypeptide(L)'
;VSEVRTVTDRDDAPRGKAARAPSLWLTVLSLIAFVVLIALGIWQIERRAWKLALIDRVEQRVHAAPQPIPAPVSWPAVSAANDEYRHVNVTGRFLHDRETLVQAVTEEGPGYWVLTPLQRSDGTQVLINRGLVPSERRDASARRDGNPDGRVEITGLLRITEPKGGFLRNNVPQHNRWYSRDVAAIAAARGLHDVAPFFVDADAGSQSAGGPIGGLTVVRFPNNHLIYALTWFALALMLAGRLFVTFGGGLFRRTRFVHEPAGGPDAAARRTGSDAGTIVEQA
;
A
#
# COMPACT_ATOMS: atom_id res chain seq x y z
N VAL A 1 18.48 4.72 -90.59
CA VAL A 1 17.62 5.59 -89.80
C VAL A 1 17.40 4.90 -88.46
N SER A 2 18.22 5.26 -87.48
CA SER A 2 18.12 4.76 -86.11
C SER A 2 17.74 5.94 -85.16
N GLU A 3 16.59 5.87 -84.62
CA GLU A 3 16.06 6.81 -83.62
C GLU A 3 16.69 6.54 -82.26
N VAL A 4 17.45 7.49 -81.71
CA VAL A 4 18.00 7.45 -80.35
C VAL A 4 16.94 8.02 -79.39
N ARG A 5 16.38 7.16 -78.57
CA ARG A 5 15.48 7.51 -77.49
C ARG A 5 16.29 7.93 -76.27
N THR A 6 16.30 9.21 -75.96
CA THR A 6 16.82 9.75 -74.72
C THR A 6 15.88 9.41 -73.58
N VAL A 7 16.34 8.57 -72.65
CA VAL A 7 15.64 8.32 -71.36
C VAL A 7 16.08 9.44 -70.43
N THR A 8 15.15 10.35 -70.11
CA THR A 8 15.30 11.28 -69.01
C THR A 8 15.03 10.58 -67.69
N ASP A 9 16.10 10.27 -66.98
CA ASP A 9 16.07 9.80 -65.59
C ASP A 9 15.59 10.95 -64.68
N ARG A 10 14.37 10.81 -64.14
CA ARG A 10 13.86 11.77 -63.12
C ARG A 10 14.35 11.26 -61.80
N ASP A 11 15.33 11.92 -61.22
CA ASP A 11 15.72 11.83 -59.81
C ASP A 11 14.53 12.15 -58.92
N ASP A 12 13.85 11.10 -58.47
CA ASP A 12 12.90 11.16 -57.34
C ASP A 12 13.69 11.19 -56.05
N ALA A 13 14.15 12.38 -55.66
CA ALA A 13 14.67 12.64 -54.33
C ALA A 13 13.56 12.41 -53.29
N PRO A 14 13.81 11.61 -52.25
CA PRO A 14 12.80 11.33 -51.23
C PRO A 14 12.41 12.64 -50.49
N ARG A 15 11.19 13.10 -50.71
CA ARG A 15 10.60 14.23 -49.97
C ARG A 15 10.61 13.88 -48.50
N GLY A 16 11.54 14.46 -47.73
CA GLY A 16 11.61 14.35 -46.28
C GLY A 16 10.26 14.79 -45.71
N LYS A 17 9.59 13.88 -44.98
CA LYS A 17 8.35 14.15 -44.24
C LYS A 17 8.63 15.31 -43.29
N ALA A 18 8.14 16.48 -43.57
CA ALA A 18 8.18 17.61 -42.66
C ALA A 18 7.49 17.17 -41.34
N ALA A 19 8.23 17.19 -40.23
CA ALA A 19 7.69 16.88 -38.92
C ALA A 19 6.57 17.88 -38.63
N ARG A 20 5.33 17.42 -38.60
CA ARG A 20 4.17 18.27 -38.24
C ARG A 20 4.39 18.81 -36.83
N ALA A 21 4.28 20.14 -36.68
CA ALA A 21 4.30 20.77 -35.36
C ALA A 21 3.21 20.11 -34.47
N PRO A 22 3.51 19.82 -33.19
CA PRO A 22 2.52 19.24 -32.29
C PRO A 22 1.34 20.22 -32.17
N SER A 23 0.12 19.66 -32.18
CA SER A 23 -1.07 20.52 -32.03
C SER A 23 -1.09 21.11 -30.62
N LEU A 24 -1.42 22.39 -30.51
CA LEU A 24 -1.42 23.16 -29.25
C LEU A 24 -2.21 22.45 -28.14
N TRP A 25 -3.37 21.87 -28.47
CA TRP A 25 -4.22 21.19 -27.49
C TRP A 25 -3.56 19.92 -26.92
N LEU A 26 -2.81 19.15 -27.74
CA LEU A 26 -2.06 17.99 -27.26
C LEU A 26 -0.93 18.39 -26.31
N THR A 27 -0.30 19.53 -26.58
CA THR A 27 0.73 20.09 -25.69
C THR A 27 0.14 20.50 -24.34
N VAL A 28 -0.97 21.22 -24.34
CA VAL A 28 -1.67 21.61 -23.11
C VAL A 28 -2.13 20.38 -22.33
N LEU A 29 -2.71 19.39 -22.99
CA LEU A 29 -3.12 18.14 -22.35
C LEU A 29 -1.93 17.40 -21.74
N SER A 30 -0.79 17.34 -22.43
CA SER A 30 0.42 16.72 -21.91
C SER A 30 0.98 17.47 -20.70
N LEU A 31 0.91 18.78 -20.69
CA LEU A 31 1.35 19.58 -19.54
C LEU A 31 0.44 19.37 -18.33
N ILE A 32 -0.87 19.33 -18.53
CA ILE A 32 -1.84 19.00 -17.48
C ILE A 32 -1.56 17.59 -16.94
N ALA A 33 -1.39 16.60 -17.81
CA ALA A 33 -1.06 15.24 -17.41
C ALA A 33 0.24 15.19 -16.61
N PHE A 34 1.28 15.92 -17.00
CA PHE A 34 2.54 16.01 -16.26
C PHE A 34 2.32 16.54 -14.84
N VAL A 35 1.58 17.65 -14.69
CA VAL A 35 1.27 18.24 -13.38
C VAL A 35 0.49 17.26 -12.51
N VAL A 36 -0.50 16.56 -13.08
CA VAL A 36 -1.29 15.54 -12.37
C VAL A 36 -0.40 14.38 -11.89
N LEU A 37 0.52 13.88 -12.74
CA LEU A 37 1.43 12.80 -12.38
C LEU A 37 2.36 13.19 -11.22
N ILE A 38 2.90 14.41 -11.24
CA ILE A 38 3.71 14.95 -10.14
C ILE A 38 2.87 15.07 -8.86
N ALA A 39 1.67 15.65 -8.95
CA ALA A 39 0.77 15.79 -7.79
C ALA A 39 0.42 14.44 -7.16
N LEU A 40 0.13 13.40 -7.99
CA LEU A 40 -0.11 12.04 -7.53
C LEU A 40 1.12 11.42 -6.87
N GLY A 41 2.32 11.67 -7.41
CA GLY A 41 3.58 11.22 -6.80
C GLY A 41 3.79 11.84 -5.41
N ILE A 42 3.61 13.14 -5.27
CA ILE A 42 3.73 13.87 -4.00
C ILE A 42 2.68 13.34 -3.00
N TRP A 43 1.41 13.25 -3.42
CA TRP A 43 0.35 12.71 -2.57
C TRP A 43 0.66 11.31 -2.03
N GLN A 44 1.26 10.43 -2.84
CA GLN A 44 1.67 9.10 -2.41
C GLN A 44 2.77 9.14 -1.33
N ILE A 45 3.70 10.10 -1.43
CA ILE A 45 4.75 10.29 -0.40
C ILE A 45 4.12 10.76 0.92
N GLU A 46 3.22 11.75 0.87
CA GLU A 46 2.52 12.25 2.06
C GLU A 46 1.67 11.14 2.71
N ARG A 47 0.94 10.38 1.89
CA ARG A 47 0.13 9.25 2.35
C ARG A 47 0.99 8.16 3.00
N ARG A 48 2.18 7.89 2.44
CA ARG A 48 3.15 6.97 3.05
C ARG A 48 3.61 7.45 4.42
N ALA A 49 3.98 8.71 4.55
CA ALA A 49 4.43 9.30 5.80
C ALA A 49 3.34 9.20 6.89
N TRP A 50 2.10 9.56 6.55
CA TRP A 50 0.96 9.40 7.45
C TRP A 50 0.76 7.94 7.88
N LYS A 51 0.87 7.00 6.95
CA LYS A 51 0.69 5.56 7.25
C LYS A 51 1.82 5.00 8.11
N LEU A 52 3.05 5.41 7.88
CA LEU A 52 4.19 5.02 8.72
C LEU A 52 4.03 5.53 10.16
N ALA A 53 3.57 6.76 10.35
CA ALA A 53 3.28 7.30 11.68
C ALA A 53 2.13 6.54 12.38
N LEU A 54 1.15 6.02 11.63
CA LEU A 54 0.11 5.15 12.18
C LEU A 54 0.68 3.79 12.60
N ILE A 55 1.51 3.17 11.77
CA ILE A 55 2.16 1.89 12.06
C ILE A 55 3.02 2.01 13.32
N ASP A 56 3.85 3.04 13.40
CA ASP A 56 4.72 3.28 14.55
C ASP A 56 3.92 3.41 15.86
N ARG A 57 2.81 4.14 15.86
CA ARG A 57 1.92 4.24 17.04
C ARG A 57 1.33 2.90 17.44
N VAL A 58 0.95 2.05 16.49
CA VAL A 58 0.42 0.72 16.79
C VAL A 58 1.52 -0.19 17.31
N GLU A 59 2.69 -0.19 16.70
CA GLU A 59 3.88 -0.92 17.16
C GLU A 59 4.24 -0.57 18.61
N GLN A 60 4.27 0.72 18.94
CA GLN A 60 4.52 1.18 20.30
C GLN A 60 3.47 0.66 21.29
N ARG A 61 2.20 0.60 20.90
CA ARG A 61 1.12 0.06 21.76
C ARG A 61 1.23 -1.43 21.99
N VAL A 62 1.52 -2.18 20.93
CA VAL A 62 1.66 -3.64 20.96
C VAL A 62 2.81 -4.07 21.89
N HIS A 63 3.93 -3.32 21.87
CA HIS A 63 5.13 -3.66 22.65
C HIS A 63 5.24 -2.91 23.99
N ALA A 64 4.25 -2.06 24.32
CA ALA A 64 4.20 -1.41 25.63
C ALA A 64 4.02 -2.44 26.77
N ALA A 65 4.48 -2.06 27.96
CA ALA A 65 4.15 -2.85 29.14
C ALA A 65 2.64 -2.97 29.32
N PRO A 66 2.11 -4.17 29.66
CA PRO A 66 0.68 -4.37 29.83
C PRO A 66 0.09 -3.44 30.88
N GLN A 67 -1.03 -2.82 30.57
CA GLN A 67 -1.78 -1.95 31.48
C GLN A 67 -3.13 -2.59 31.80
N PRO A 68 -3.73 -2.30 32.97
CA PRO A 68 -5.10 -2.74 33.25
C PRO A 68 -6.05 -2.31 32.13
N ILE A 69 -7.03 -3.20 31.82
CA ILE A 69 -8.10 -2.84 30.85
C ILE A 69 -8.85 -1.58 31.33
N PRO A 70 -9.45 -0.79 30.41
CA PRO A 70 -10.27 0.36 30.77
C PRO A 70 -11.32 0.02 31.82
N ALA A 71 -11.43 0.87 32.86
CA ALA A 71 -12.47 0.74 33.88
C ALA A 71 -13.86 0.99 33.28
N PRO A 72 -14.95 0.44 33.85
CA PRO A 72 -16.29 0.57 33.30
C PRO A 72 -16.72 2.02 33.04
N VAL A 73 -16.32 2.97 33.87
CA VAL A 73 -16.60 4.41 33.69
C VAL A 73 -16.00 4.95 32.40
N SER A 74 -14.92 4.36 31.89
CA SER A 74 -14.23 4.78 30.66
C SER A 74 -14.73 4.07 29.40
N TRP A 75 -15.58 3.05 29.50
CA TRP A 75 -16.02 2.25 28.36
C TRP A 75 -16.67 3.07 27.23
N PRO A 76 -17.51 4.10 27.52
CA PRO A 76 -18.10 4.92 26.45
C PRO A 76 -17.06 5.71 25.60
N ALA A 77 -15.86 5.93 26.15
CA ALA A 77 -14.79 6.65 25.47
C ALA A 77 -13.82 5.73 24.71
N VAL A 78 -13.94 4.42 24.86
CA VAL A 78 -13.08 3.44 24.15
C VAL A 78 -13.32 3.51 22.65
N SER A 79 -12.24 3.66 21.89
CA SER A 79 -12.31 3.85 20.45
C SER A 79 -11.14 3.16 19.73
N ALA A 80 -11.32 2.84 18.45
CA ALA A 80 -10.26 2.26 17.63
C ALA A 80 -9.04 3.20 17.55
N ALA A 81 -9.25 4.51 17.45
CA ALA A 81 -8.18 5.48 17.34
C ALA A 81 -7.27 5.50 18.58
N ASN A 82 -7.85 5.37 19.78
CA ASN A 82 -7.13 5.53 21.03
C ASN A 82 -6.72 4.22 21.69
N ASP A 83 -7.51 3.16 21.54
CA ASP A 83 -7.39 1.97 22.38
C ASP A 83 -7.07 0.69 21.62
N GLU A 84 -7.34 0.62 20.32
CA GLU A 84 -7.07 -0.59 19.56
C GLU A 84 -5.57 -0.94 19.57
N TYR A 85 -5.29 -2.23 19.79
CA TYR A 85 -3.94 -2.80 19.97
C TYR A 85 -3.19 -2.33 21.22
N ARG A 86 -3.85 -1.72 22.20
CA ARG A 86 -3.21 -1.50 23.51
C ARG A 86 -2.91 -2.83 24.17
N HIS A 87 -1.67 -2.98 24.66
CA HIS A 87 -1.30 -4.13 25.46
C HIS A 87 -1.89 -4.01 26.85
N VAL A 88 -2.74 -4.95 27.23
CA VAL A 88 -3.54 -4.89 28.44
C VAL A 88 -3.44 -6.18 29.24
N ASN A 89 -3.69 -6.07 30.55
CA ASN A 89 -3.91 -7.22 31.42
C ASN A 89 -5.30 -7.16 32.08
N VAL A 90 -5.83 -8.32 32.36
CA VAL A 90 -7.10 -8.48 33.05
C VAL A 90 -7.10 -9.75 33.89
N THR A 91 -7.63 -9.66 35.10
CA THR A 91 -7.75 -10.80 36.02
C THR A 91 -9.21 -11.15 36.26
N GLY A 92 -9.52 -12.44 36.18
CA GLY A 92 -10.89 -12.92 36.40
C GLY A 92 -10.98 -14.44 36.37
N ARG A 93 -12.22 -14.93 36.26
CA ARG A 93 -12.54 -16.35 36.11
C ARG A 93 -13.26 -16.56 34.78
N PHE A 94 -12.83 -17.54 34.00
CA PHE A 94 -13.51 -17.89 32.76
C PHE A 94 -14.88 -18.53 32.99
N LEU A 95 -15.84 -18.15 32.16
CA LEU A 95 -17.16 -18.78 32.05
C LEU A 95 -17.12 -19.71 30.81
N HIS A 96 -16.49 -20.87 30.96
CA HIS A 96 -16.27 -21.82 29.86
C HIS A 96 -17.55 -22.35 29.24
N ASP A 97 -18.63 -22.45 30.01
CA ASP A 97 -19.97 -22.85 29.56
C ASP A 97 -20.61 -21.83 28.61
N ARG A 98 -20.09 -20.60 28.54
CA ARG A 98 -20.59 -19.48 27.72
C ARG A 98 -19.65 -19.11 26.57
N GLU A 99 -18.71 -19.97 26.24
CA GLU A 99 -17.80 -19.69 25.12
C GLU A 99 -18.53 -19.60 23.78
N THR A 100 -17.95 -18.86 22.86
CA THR A 100 -18.46 -18.67 21.50
C THR A 100 -17.34 -18.95 20.52
N LEU A 101 -17.63 -19.76 19.50
CA LEU A 101 -16.70 -20.08 18.43
C LEU A 101 -17.00 -19.21 17.21
N VAL A 102 -16.05 -18.40 16.81
CA VAL A 102 -16.13 -17.54 15.61
C VAL A 102 -15.28 -18.14 14.51
N GLN A 103 -15.89 -18.37 13.34
CA GLN A 103 -15.18 -18.96 12.21
C GLN A 103 -13.98 -18.09 11.81
N ALA A 104 -12.84 -18.71 11.59
CA ALA A 104 -11.58 -18.06 11.28
C ALA A 104 -10.83 -18.78 10.16
N VAL A 105 -10.07 -17.99 9.39
CA VAL A 105 -9.04 -18.48 8.48
C VAL A 105 -7.77 -17.73 8.81
N THR A 106 -6.73 -18.44 9.23
CA THR A 106 -5.44 -17.88 9.63
C THR A 106 -4.30 -18.51 8.84
N GLU A 107 -3.08 -18.08 9.08
CA GLU A 107 -1.88 -18.72 8.50
C GLU A 107 -1.74 -20.18 8.97
N GLU A 108 -2.28 -20.53 10.15
CA GLU A 108 -2.35 -21.89 10.68
C GLU A 108 -3.46 -22.75 10.04
N GLY A 109 -4.24 -22.15 9.12
CA GLY A 109 -5.33 -22.81 8.44
C GLY A 109 -6.73 -22.39 8.91
N PRO A 110 -7.78 -23.08 8.42
CA PRO A 110 -9.15 -22.84 8.83
C PRO A 110 -9.44 -23.41 10.22
N GLY A 111 -10.23 -22.66 10.99
CA GLY A 111 -10.58 -23.06 12.36
C GLY A 111 -11.58 -22.09 13.00
N TYR A 112 -11.50 -21.96 14.30
CA TYR A 112 -12.39 -21.11 15.09
C TYR A 112 -11.61 -20.32 16.14
N TRP A 113 -11.87 -19.01 16.23
CA TRP A 113 -11.51 -18.24 17.41
C TRP A 113 -12.40 -18.63 18.58
N VAL A 114 -11.78 -18.85 19.74
CA VAL A 114 -12.48 -19.22 20.96
C VAL A 114 -12.65 -17.98 21.83
N LEU A 115 -13.83 -17.36 21.80
CA LEU A 115 -14.18 -16.23 22.66
C LEU A 115 -14.85 -16.77 23.93
N THR A 116 -14.16 -16.59 25.04
CA THR A 116 -14.67 -17.02 26.36
C THR A 116 -14.84 -15.79 27.25
N PRO A 117 -16.03 -15.58 27.85
CA PRO A 117 -16.21 -14.49 28.81
C PRO A 117 -15.34 -14.70 30.05
N LEU A 118 -14.71 -13.65 30.51
CA LEU A 118 -13.95 -13.60 31.76
C LEU A 118 -14.70 -12.70 32.75
N GLN A 119 -15.16 -13.26 33.85
CA GLN A 119 -15.82 -12.53 34.94
C GLN A 119 -14.77 -11.96 35.89
N ARG A 120 -14.80 -10.66 36.08
CA ARG A 120 -13.93 -9.93 37.00
C ARG A 120 -14.51 -9.90 38.42
N SER A 121 -13.66 -9.53 39.39
CA SER A 121 -14.08 -9.44 40.80
C SER A 121 -15.12 -8.33 41.09
N ASP A 122 -15.22 -7.33 40.21
CA ASP A 122 -16.21 -6.28 40.28
C ASP A 122 -17.58 -6.67 39.66
N GLY A 123 -17.71 -7.91 39.19
CA GLY A 123 -18.92 -8.43 38.57
C GLY A 123 -19.00 -8.17 37.07
N THR A 124 -18.18 -7.25 36.53
CA THR A 124 -18.15 -6.98 35.09
C THR A 124 -17.51 -8.12 34.31
N GLN A 125 -17.77 -8.16 33.00
CA GLN A 125 -17.29 -9.22 32.13
C GLN A 125 -16.56 -8.63 30.92
N VAL A 126 -15.57 -9.36 30.41
CA VAL A 126 -14.88 -9.04 29.18
C VAL A 126 -14.71 -10.30 28.33
N LEU A 127 -14.94 -10.22 27.02
CA LEU A 127 -14.68 -11.34 26.13
C LEU A 127 -13.16 -11.48 25.89
N ILE A 128 -12.64 -12.68 26.08
CA ILE A 128 -11.27 -13.02 25.78
C ILE A 128 -11.25 -13.94 24.57
N ASN A 129 -10.63 -13.51 23.49
CA ASN A 129 -10.26 -14.40 22.41
C ASN A 129 -9.02 -15.18 22.84
N ARG A 130 -9.24 -16.42 23.26
CA ARG A 130 -8.19 -17.30 23.76
C ARG A 130 -7.28 -17.84 22.67
N GLY A 131 -7.67 -17.64 21.40
CA GLY A 131 -6.89 -18.08 20.25
C GLY A 131 -7.66 -19.02 19.33
N LEU A 132 -6.92 -19.60 18.39
CA LEU A 132 -7.42 -20.48 17.35
C LEU A 132 -7.51 -21.94 17.84
N VAL A 133 -8.59 -22.61 17.44
CA VAL A 133 -8.67 -24.06 17.47
C VAL A 133 -8.97 -24.59 16.06
N PRO A 134 -8.29 -25.64 15.60
CA PRO A 134 -8.61 -26.27 14.33
C PRO A 134 -10.01 -26.92 14.38
N SER A 135 -10.57 -27.21 13.21
CA SER A 135 -11.95 -27.72 13.09
C SER A 135 -12.16 -29.03 13.83
N GLU A 136 -11.14 -29.87 13.93
CA GLU A 136 -11.15 -31.19 14.61
C GLU A 136 -11.28 -31.05 16.14
N ARG A 137 -10.83 -29.89 16.68
CA ARG A 137 -10.90 -29.57 18.11
C ARG A 137 -12.01 -28.55 18.42
N ARG A 138 -13.02 -28.48 17.58
CA ARG A 138 -14.16 -27.58 17.76
C ARG A 138 -14.92 -27.85 19.05
N ASP A 139 -15.10 -29.11 19.40
CA ASP A 139 -15.85 -29.50 20.61
C ASP A 139 -15.06 -29.12 21.87
N ALA A 140 -15.75 -28.49 22.83
CA ALA A 140 -15.14 -28.08 24.09
C ALA A 140 -14.59 -29.28 24.87
N SER A 141 -15.21 -30.48 24.73
CA SER A 141 -14.75 -31.71 25.35
C SER A 141 -13.34 -32.14 24.91
N ALA A 142 -12.97 -31.86 23.65
CA ALA A 142 -11.66 -32.19 23.08
C ALA A 142 -10.51 -31.32 23.58
N ARG A 143 -10.81 -30.25 24.37
CA ARG A 143 -9.83 -29.25 24.86
C ARG A 143 -10.04 -28.90 26.34
N ARG A 144 -10.66 -29.81 27.13
CA ARG A 144 -10.91 -29.57 28.57
C ARG A 144 -9.63 -29.33 29.34
N ASP A 145 -8.55 -30.04 29.01
CA ASP A 145 -7.26 -29.92 29.68
C ASP A 145 -6.62 -28.52 29.50
N GLY A 146 -7.00 -27.79 28.46
CA GLY A 146 -6.58 -26.43 28.23
C GLY A 146 -7.47 -25.35 28.87
N ASN A 147 -8.50 -25.75 29.67
CA ASN A 147 -9.38 -24.83 30.36
C ASN A 147 -8.90 -24.62 31.79
N PRO A 148 -8.32 -23.45 32.14
CA PRO A 148 -7.86 -23.21 33.49
C PRO A 148 -9.06 -23.08 34.44
N ASP A 149 -8.98 -23.73 35.57
CA ASP A 149 -9.90 -23.54 36.69
C ASP A 149 -9.45 -22.38 37.59
N GLY A 150 -10.43 -21.66 38.16
CA GLY A 150 -10.15 -20.61 39.13
C GLY A 150 -9.84 -19.24 38.49
N ARG A 151 -9.10 -18.45 39.25
CA ARG A 151 -8.72 -17.08 38.86
C ARG A 151 -7.47 -17.12 37.99
N VAL A 152 -7.54 -16.43 36.87
CA VAL A 152 -6.44 -16.31 35.92
C VAL A 152 -6.11 -14.84 35.65
N GLU A 153 -4.89 -14.56 35.30
CA GLU A 153 -4.45 -13.29 34.73
C GLU A 153 -4.16 -13.50 33.23
N ILE A 154 -4.79 -12.69 32.40
CA ILE A 154 -4.65 -12.73 30.94
C ILE A 154 -4.01 -11.44 30.50
N THR A 155 -2.94 -11.58 29.70
CA THR A 155 -2.30 -10.49 28.99
C THR A 155 -2.64 -10.61 27.50
N GLY A 156 -2.82 -9.48 26.82
CA GLY A 156 -3.14 -9.49 25.40
C GLY A 156 -3.44 -8.11 24.83
N LEU A 157 -3.91 -8.08 23.61
CA LEU A 157 -4.19 -6.86 22.87
C LEU A 157 -5.68 -6.51 22.93
N LEU A 158 -6.00 -5.29 23.36
CA LEU A 158 -7.36 -4.77 23.31
C LEU A 158 -7.80 -4.61 21.86
N ARG A 159 -8.99 -5.15 21.54
CA ARG A 159 -9.59 -5.09 20.21
C ARG A 159 -11.00 -4.53 20.27
N ILE A 160 -11.30 -3.70 19.30
CA ILE A 160 -12.63 -3.12 19.16
C ILE A 160 -13.59 -4.16 18.57
N THR A 161 -14.82 -4.16 19.02
CA THR A 161 -15.90 -5.04 18.54
C THR A 161 -16.04 -5.00 17.02
N GLU A 162 -16.31 -6.14 16.39
CA GLU A 162 -16.50 -6.31 14.96
C GLU A 162 -17.97 -6.61 14.65
N PRO A 163 -18.84 -5.59 14.56
CA PRO A 163 -20.28 -5.81 14.41
C PRO A 163 -20.66 -6.35 13.02
N LYS A 164 -21.82 -7.00 12.95
CA LYS A 164 -22.56 -7.42 11.74
C LYS A 164 -22.06 -8.68 11.01
N GLY A 165 -20.91 -9.20 11.27
CA GLY A 165 -20.40 -10.40 10.61
C GLY A 165 -19.17 -10.16 9.74
N GLY A 166 -18.75 -11.17 8.99
CA GLY A 166 -17.61 -11.12 8.08
C GLY A 166 -17.97 -10.69 6.66
N PHE A 167 -16.99 -10.75 5.74
CA PHE A 167 -17.21 -10.44 4.34
C PHE A 167 -18.30 -11.34 3.73
N LEU A 168 -19.38 -10.75 3.24
CA LEU A 168 -20.55 -11.41 2.63
C LEU A 168 -21.29 -12.43 3.53
N ARG A 169 -21.06 -12.42 4.84
CA ARG A 169 -21.70 -13.33 5.80
C ARG A 169 -22.09 -12.58 7.06
N ASN A 170 -23.35 -12.69 7.47
CA ASN A 170 -23.83 -12.14 8.74
C ASN A 170 -23.73 -13.17 9.86
N ASN A 171 -23.53 -12.69 11.09
CA ASN A 171 -23.69 -13.53 12.25
C ASN A 171 -25.13 -14.03 12.34
N VAL A 172 -25.31 -15.29 12.72
CA VAL A 172 -26.63 -15.94 12.90
C VAL A 172 -26.67 -16.53 14.33
N PRO A 173 -26.94 -15.70 15.35
CA PRO A 173 -26.92 -16.11 16.76
C PRO A 173 -27.83 -17.30 17.06
N GLN A 174 -29.04 -17.37 16.45
CA GLN A 174 -30.03 -18.42 16.63
C GLN A 174 -29.50 -19.82 16.25
N HIS A 175 -28.53 -19.87 15.31
CA HIS A 175 -27.87 -21.10 14.89
C HIS A 175 -26.45 -21.25 15.44
N ASN A 176 -26.05 -20.38 16.37
CA ASN A 176 -24.69 -20.32 16.93
C ASN A 176 -23.61 -20.28 15.82
N ARG A 177 -23.85 -19.49 14.74
CA ARG A 177 -22.94 -19.28 13.64
C ARG A 177 -22.38 -17.87 13.69
N TRP A 178 -21.08 -17.76 13.85
CA TRP A 178 -20.39 -16.51 14.05
C TRP A 178 -19.27 -16.36 13.03
N TYR A 179 -19.22 -15.19 12.38
CA TYR A 179 -18.25 -14.85 11.35
C TYR A 179 -17.45 -13.58 11.70
N SER A 180 -17.82 -12.92 12.81
CA SER A 180 -17.09 -11.78 13.36
C SER A 180 -17.24 -11.78 14.89
N ARG A 181 -16.31 -11.08 15.54
CA ARG A 181 -16.25 -10.96 17.00
C ARG A 181 -17.12 -9.78 17.47
N ASP A 182 -18.42 -9.90 17.23
CA ASP A 182 -19.43 -8.92 17.63
C ASP A 182 -19.76 -9.10 19.11
N VAL A 183 -19.13 -8.26 19.95
CA VAL A 183 -19.26 -8.35 21.41
C VAL A 183 -20.70 -8.25 21.88
N ALA A 184 -21.45 -7.27 21.35
CA ALA A 184 -22.85 -7.04 21.79
C ALA A 184 -23.76 -8.21 21.41
N ALA A 185 -23.62 -8.73 20.18
CA ALA A 185 -24.42 -9.86 19.72
C ALA A 185 -24.07 -11.15 20.49
N ILE A 186 -22.77 -11.37 20.77
CA ILE A 186 -22.32 -12.54 21.56
C ILE A 186 -22.83 -12.42 23.00
N ALA A 187 -22.70 -11.23 23.62
CA ALA A 187 -23.19 -11.00 24.97
C ALA A 187 -24.69 -11.31 25.10
N ALA A 188 -25.50 -10.79 24.19
CA ALA A 188 -26.93 -11.06 24.14
C ALA A 188 -27.25 -12.56 23.97
N ALA A 189 -26.57 -13.23 23.03
CA ALA A 189 -26.79 -14.64 22.77
C ALA A 189 -26.37 -15.56 23.91
N ARG A 190 -25.40 -15.12 24.74
CA ARG A 190 -24.88 -15.88 25.90
C ARG A 190 -25.50 -15.45 27.24
N GLY A 191 -26.42 -14.50 27.24
CA GLY A 191 -27.03 -13.98 28.47
C GLY A 191 -26.01 -13.34 29.40
N LEU A 192 -25.04 -12.61 28.84
CA LEU A 192 -24.02 -11.90 29.62
C LEU A 192 -24.54 -10.49 29.97
N HIS A 193 -24.11 -10.00 31.13
CA HIS A 193 -24.44 -8.68 31.62
C HIS A 193 -23.18 -7.88 31.96
N ASP A 194 -23.26 -6.56 31.94
CA ASP A 194 -22.14 -5.66 32.25
C ASP A 194 -20.84 -6.00 31.49
N VAL A 195 -20.99 -6.23 30.19
CA VAL A 195 -19.88 -6.63 29.30
C VAL A 195 -19.17 -5.42 28.75
N ALA A 196 -17.84 -5.42 28.80
CA ALA A 196 -17.01 -4.41 28.16
C ALA A 196 -17.29 -4.36 26.63
N PRO A 197 -17.38 -3.15 26.02
CA PRO A 197 -17.70 -3.00 24.57
C PRO A 197 -16.52 -3.36 23.64
N PHE A 198 -15.52 -4.00 24.18
CA PHE A 198 -14.31 -4.48 23.49
C PHE A 198 -14.01 -5.90 23.93
N PHE A 199 -13.07 -6.53 23.27
CA PHE A 199 -12.53 -7.83 23.66
C PHE A 199 -11.01 -7.78 23.76
N VAL A 200 -10.38 -8.84 24.28
CA VAL A 200 -8.93 -8.97 24.38
C VAL A 200 -8.48 -10.19 23.58
N ASP A 201 -7.58 -9.99 22.63
CA ASP A 201 -6.86 -11.08 21.97
C ASP A 201 -5.72 -11.51 22.87
N ALA A 202 -5.79 -12.68 23.45
CA ALA A 202 -4.82 -13.19 24.41
C ALA A 202 -3.47 -13.48 23.75
N ASP A 203 -2.40 -13.13 24.44
CA ASP A 203 -1.03 -13.46 24.03
C ASP A 203 -0.77 -14.97 24.10
N ALA A 204 0.22 -15.44 23.35
CA ALA A 204 0.61 -16.86 23.32
C ALA A 204 0.97 -17.39 24.72
N GLY A 205 1.62 -16.59 25.55
CA GLY A 205 2.04 -16.95 26.90
C GLY A 205 0.91 -17.01 27.93
N SER A 206 -0.27 -16.50 27.61
CA SER A 206 -1.44 -16.47 28.50
C SER A 206 -2.29 -17.73 28.44
N GLN A 207 -1.90 -18.74 27.65
CA GLN A 207 -2.70 -19.94 27.43
C GLN A 207 -2.15 -21.15 28.15
N SER A 208 -3.07 -22.02 28.62
CA SER A 208 -2.73 -23.33 29.21
C SER A 208 -2.33 -24.33 28.11
N ALA A 209 -1.45 -25.27 28.44
CA ALA A 209 -1.09 -26.37 27.55
C ALA A 209 -2.35 -27.14 27.12
N GLY A 210 -2.44 -27.45 25.82
CA GLY A 210 -3.62 -28.11 25.24
C GLY A 210 -4.83 -27.20 24.96
N GLY A 211 -4.74 -25.92 25.28
CA GLY A 211 -5.76 -24.91 24.97
C GLY A 211 -5.72 -24.39 23.53
N PRO A 212 -6.50 -23.33 23.22
CA PRO A 212 -6.43 -22.61 21.95
C PRO A 212 -5.05 -21.99 21.73
N ILE A 213 -4.65 -21.81 20.47
CA ILE A 213 -3.37 -21.18 20.10
C ILE A 213 -3.56 -19.67 20.14
N GLY A 214 -3.03 -19.01 21.18
CA GLY A 214 -3.03 -17.56 21.33
C GLY A 214 -1.90 -16.87 20.56
N GLY A 215 -1.87 -15.51 20.61
CA GLY A 215 -0.81 -14.72 19.99
C GLY A 215 -0.87 -14.63 18.47
N LEU A 216 -1.98 -15.03 17.85
CA LEU A 216 -2.15 -15.02 16.40
C LEU A 216 -2.71 -13.69 15.86
N THR A 217 -2.68 -12.63 16.65
CA THR A 217 -3.13 -11.30 16.18
C THR A 217 -2.13 -10.76 15.19
N VAL A 218 -2.52 -10.76 13.91
CA VAL A 218 -1.67 -10.23 12.83
C VAL A 218 -1.86 -8.72 12.73
N VAL A 219 -0.84 -7.98 13.15
CA VAL A 219 -0.78 -6.53 13.01
C VAL A 219 0.07 -6.20 11.77
N ARG A 220 -0.50 -6.36 10.57
CA ARG A 220 0.19 -6.06 9.30
C ARG A 220 -0.52 -4.94 8.56
N PHE A 221 0.21 -3.89 8.25
CA PHE A 221 -0.28 -2.78 7.45
C PHE A 221 0.45 -2.74 6.10
N PRO A 222 -0.13 -3.29 5.01
CA PRO A 222 0.49 -3.21 3.68
C PRO A 222 0.78 -1.76 3.31
N ASN A 223 2.01 -1.45 2.89
CA ASN A 223 2.43 -0.10 2.56
C ASN A 223 3.16 -0.06 1.21
N ASN A 224 2.39 0.01 0.13
CA ASN A 224 2.91 0.04 -1.24
C ASN A 224 3.03 1.46 -1.81
N HIS A 225 2.81 2.50 -1.00
CA HIS A 225 2.78 3.89 -1.45
C HIS A 225 4.07 4.34 -2.12
N LEU A 226 5.24 3.84 -1.68
CA LEU A 226 6.52 4.17 -2.30
C LEU A 226 6.61 3.68 -3.75
N ILE A 227 6.16 2.44 -4.01
CA ILE A 227 6.18 1.86 -5.37
C ILE A 227 5.27 2.69 -6.29
N TYR A 228 4.09 3.07 -5.82
CA TYR A 228 3.18 3.93 -6.58
C TYR A 228 3.77 5.33 -6.80
N ALA A 229 4.43 5.94 -5.81
CA ALA A 229 5.09 7.23 -5.99
C ALA A 229 6.17 7.18 -7.07
N LEU A 230 7.03 6.15 -7.03
CA LEU A 230 8.06 5.94 -8.05
C LEU A 230 7.46 5.73 -9.44
N THR A 231 6.36 5.01 -9.55
CA THR A 231 5.64 4.80 -10.81
C THR A 231 5.13 6.14 -11.38
N TRP A 232 4.50 6.97 -10.57
CA TRP A 232 4.00 8.28 -10.99
C TRP A 232 5.12 9.21 -11.44
N PHE A 233 6.23 9.28 -10.69
CA PHE A 233 7.37 10.09 -11.09
C PHE A 233 8.07 9.56 -12.35
N ALA A 234 8.17 8.24 -12.52
CA ALA A 234 8.72 7.66 -13.75
C ALA A 234 7.88 8.02 -14.98
N LEU A 235 6.54 7.94 -14.86
CA LEU A 235 5.62 8.35 -15.92
C LEU A 235 5.76 9.85 -16.22
N ALA A 236 5.86 10.69 -15.18
CA ALA A 236 6.09 12.13 -15.34
C ALA A 236 7.41 12.39 -16.07
N LEU A 237 8.49 11.72 -15.71
CA LEU A 237 9.81 11.84 -16.35
C LEU A 237 9.78 11.43 -17.82
N MET A 238 9.11 10.30 -18.14
CA MET A 238 8.94 9.88 -19.54
C MET A 238 8.17 10.93 -20.35
N LEU A 239 7.10 11.48 -19.78
CA LEU A 239 6.31 12.52 -20.44
C LEU A 239 7.13 13.81 -20.63
N ALA A 240 7.89 14.22 -19.62
CA ALA A 240 8.81 15.37 -19.71
C ALA A 240 9.88 15.15 -20.79
N GLY A 241 10.49 13.97 -20.84
CA GLY A 241 11.45 13.60 -21.87
C GLY A 241 10.88 13.69 -23.29
N ARG A 242 9.64 13.20 -23.47
CA ARG A 242 8.95 13.33 -24.76
C ARG A 242 8.66 14.79 -25.13
N LEU A 243 8.19 15.60 -24.17
CA LEU A 243 7.97 17.02 -24.39
C LEU A 243 9.28 17.73 -24.74
N PHE A 244 10.37 17.43 -24.04
CA PHE A 244 11.69 18.00 -24.33
C PHE A 244 12.17 17.67 -25.74
N VAL A 245 12.07 16.39 -26.20
CA VAL A 245 12.43 15.99 -27.56
C VAL A 245 11.56 16.70 -28.60
N THR A 246 10.26 16.87 -28.31
CA THR A 246 9.31 17.50 -29.23
C THR A 246 9.58 19.00 -29.40
N PHE A 247 9.92 19.71 -28.32
CA PHE A 247 10.14 21.16 -28.32
C PHE A 247 11.61 21.56 -28.37
N GLY A 248 12.51 20.81 -27.74
CA GLY A 248 13.95 21.09 -27.69
C GLY A 248 14.62 20.93 -29.06
N GLY A 249 14.18 19.96 -29.88
CA GLY A 249 14.69 19.76 -31.23
C GLY A 249 14.47 20.98 -32.15
N GLY A 250 13.47 21.83 -31.87
CA GLY A 250 13.23 23.08 -32.58
C GLY A 250 14.18 24.23 -32.21
N LEU A 251 14.56 24.32 -30.94
CA LEU A 251 15.51 25.33 -30.45
C LEU A 251 16.94 25.10 -30.96
N PHE A 252 17.41 23.83 -30.93
CA PHE A 252 18.76 23.48 -31.40
C PHE A 252 18.94 23.64 -32.91
N ARG A 253 17.88 23.52 -33.71
CA ARG A 253 17.94 23.80 -35.16
C ARG A 253 18.04 25.30 -35.47
N ARG A 254 17.46 26.18 -34.67
CA ARG A 254 17.52 27.65 -34.89
C ARG A 254 18.91 28.26 -34.64
N THR A 255 19.70 27.68 -33.74
CA THR A 255 21.05 28.19 -33.42
C THR A 255 22.11 27.82 -34.47
N ARG A 256 21.83 26.84 -35.36
CA ARG A 256 22.80 26.41 -36.41
C ARG A 256 22.75 27.27 -37.69
N PHE A 257 21.76 28.13 -37.85
CA PHE A 257 21.62 28.96 -39.07
C PHE A 257 22.17 30.39 -38.95
N VAL A 258 22.82 30.78 -37.86
CA VAL A 258 23.30 32.16 -37.64
C VAL A 258 24.80 32.31 -37.90
N HIS A 259 25.52 31.26 -38.35
CA HIS A 259 26.95 31.40 -38.69
C HIS A 259 27.24 30.91 -40.11
N GLU A 260 26.76 31.65 -41.11
CA GLU A 260 27.29 31.65 -42.46
C GLU A 260 28.01 32.99 -42.68
N PRO A 261 29.35 33.02 -42.81
CA PRO A 261 30.06 34.26 -43.09
C PRO A 261 29.75 34.68 -44.54
N ALA A 262 29.24 35.89 -44.69
CA ALA A 262 29.05 36.54 -45.96
C ALA A 262 30.42 36.59 -46.70
N GLY A 263 30.56 35.77 -47.69
CA GLY A 263 31.65 35.88 -48.65
C GLY A 263 31.43 37.11 -49.52
N GLY A 264 32.30 38.09 -49.35
CA GLY A 264 32.32 39.30 -50.16
C GLY A 264 32.72 39.02 -51.61
N PRO A 265 32.20 39.84 -52.55
CA PRO A 265 32.61 39.80 -53.96
C PRO A 265 33.84 40.68 -54.15
N ASP A 266 34.99 40.10 -54.57
CA ASP A 266 35.98 40.80 -55.40
C ASP A 266 37.14 39.90 -55.79
N ALA A 267 37.22 39.56 -57.08
CA ALA A 267 38.44 39.46 -57.83
C ALA A 267 38.18 38.99 -59.28
N ALA A 268 37.59 39.91 -60.00
CA ALA A 268 37.79 39.91 -61.48
C ALA A 268 38.96 40.78 -61.74
N ALA A 269 39.79 40.39 -62.70
CA ALA A 269 40.89 41.05 -63.39
C ALA A 269 42.30 40.80 -62.82
N ARG A 270 43.04 39.93 -63.49
CA ARG A 270 44.14 40.39 -64.42
C ARG A 270 44.76 39.10 -65.06
N ARG A 271 44.52 39.11 -66.42
CA ARG A 271 45.41 38.37 -67.37
C ARG A 271 46.68 39.18 -67.49
N THR A 272 47.76 38.55 -67.67
CA THR A 272 48.81 38.69 -68.72
C THR A 272 50.17 38.30 -68.16
N GLY A 273 50.84 37.52 -68.90
CA GLY A 273 52.26 37.74 -69.22
C GLY A 273 53.23 36.71 -68.66
N SER A 274 53.59 35.83 -69.59
CA SER A 274 54.92 35.61 -70.09
C SER A 274 55.97 34.92 -69.22
N ASP A 275 56.35 33.80 -69.72
CA ASP A 275 57.69 33.31 -69.99
C ASP A 275 58.69 32.99 -68.88
N ALA A 276 59.18 31.81 -69.14
CA ALA A 276 60.60 31.41 -69.16
C ALA A 276 61.38 31.09 -67.89
N GLY A 277 61.89 29.93 -67.86
CA GLY A 277 63.28 29.78 -67.38
C GLY A 277 63.47 28.79 -66.22
N THR A 278 63.71 27.59 -66.55
CA THR A 278 65.02 26.89 -66.45
C THR A 278 65.59 26.60 -65.04
N ILE A 279 65.67 25.35 -64.74
CA ILE A 279 66.85 24.57 -64.27
C ILE A 279 67.26 24.56 -62.79
N VAL A 280 67.46 23.31 -62.35
CA VAL A 280 68.57 22.75 -61.49
C VAL A 280 68.38 22.92 -59.96
N GLU A 281 68.25 21.83 -59.28
CA GLU A 281 69.15 20.83 -58.72
C GLU A 281 69.47 21.03 -57.24
N GLN A 282 69.35 19.96 -56.57
CA GLN A 282 70.06 19.46 -55.38
C GLN A 282 70.07 20.31 -54.05
N ALA A 283 69.56 19.80 -53.01
CA ALA A 283 70.21 18.95 -52.01
C ALA A 283 69.12 18.45 -51.02
#